data_2f1cf2cbbbf03b7e9bd8b1a91530d8e0
#
_entry.id   2f1cf2cbbbf03b7e9bd8b1a91530d8e0
#
_cell.length_a   1.000
_cell.length_b   1.000
_cell.length_c   1.000
_cell.angle_alpha   90.00
_cell.angle_beta   90.00
_cell.angle_gamma   90.00
#
_symmetry.space_group_name_H-M   'P 1'
#
loop_
_entity.id
_entity.type
_entity.pdbx_description
1 polymer ?
#
loop_
_entity_poly.entity_id
_entity_poly.type
_entity_poly.pdbx_seq_one_letter_code
_entity_poly.pdbx_strand_id
1 'polypeptide(L)'
;HTPEECKELVRYAHRILADNPFDLRRMAVLVYANNLLDNESEVLFWQARIHHLVDAIISTGDGCTPETAWYIIEPVHAYDLLNTLGVIAESYDFCPPCYDYIQVYDLIGNARGFYFNVSRILEEYQRKFVDE
;
A
#
# COMPACT_ATOMS: atom_id res chain seq x y z
N HIS A 1 -10.87 6.15 -20.62
CA HIS A 1 -12.17 5.65 -20.09
C HIS A 1 -13.28 6.65 -20.39
N THR A 2 -14.46 6.14 -20.70
CA THR A 2 -15.66 6.97 -20.87
C THR A 2 -16.19 7.43 -19.50
N PRO A 3 -17.04 8.48 -19.46
CA PRO A 3 -17.68 8.88 -18.19
C PRO A 3 -18.44 7.73 -17.52
N GLU A 4 -19.12 6.88 -18.30
CA GLU A 4 -19.85 5.74 -17.74
C GLU A 4 -18.92 4.71 -17.14
N GLU A 5 -17.79 4.43 -17.80
CA GLU A 5 -16.76 3.54 -17.27
C GLU A 5 -16.16 4.10 -15.98
N CYS A 6 -15.92 5.41 -15.91
CA CYS A 6 -15.43 6.07 -14.69
C CYS A 6 -16.40 5.92 -13.53
N LYS A 7 -17.70 6.07 -13.78
CA LYS A 7 -18.72 5.88 -12.75
C LYS A 7 -18.76 4.44 -12.25
N GLU A 8 -18.55 3.46 -13.13
CA GLU A 8 -18.44 2.06 -12.73
C GLU A 8 -17.21 1.81 -11.88
N LEU A 9 -16.07 2.39 -12.25
CA LEU A 9 -14.85 2.29 -11.45
C LEU A 9 -15.05 2.87 -10.05
N VAL A 10 -15.74 4.00 -9.93
CA VAL A 10 -16.04 4.62 -8.64
C VAL A 10 -16.90 3.68 -7.78
N ARG A 11 -17.98 3.14 -8.34
CA ARG A 11 -18.83 2.20 -7.60
C ARG A 11 -18.09 0.97 -7.13
N TYR A 12 -17.30 0.39 -8.01
CA TYR A 12 -16.50 -0.80 -7.70
C TYR A 12 -15.48 -0.52 -6.58
N ALA A 13 -14.77 0.60 -6.69
CA ALA A 13 -13.76 0.96 -5.70
C ALA A 13 -14.40 1.21 -4.32
N HIS A 14 -15.53 1.90 -4.26
CA HIS A 14 -16.24 2.12 -3.00
C HIS A 14 -16.71 0.80 -2.36
N ARG A 15 -17.15 -0.15 -3.18
CA ARG A 15 -17.57 -1.46 -2.68
C ARG A 15 -16.42 -2.19 -2.00
N ILE A 16 -15.24 -2.19 -2.63
CA ILE A 16 -14.07 -2.84 -2.07
C ILE A 16 -13.58 -2.11 -0.82
N LEU A 17 -13.57 -0.78 -0.84
CA LEU A 17 -13.13 0.02 0.31
C LEU A 17 -14.07 -0.11 1.51
N ALA A 18 -15.34 -0.46 1.30
CA ALA A 18 -16.26 -0.73 2.40
C ALA A 18 -15.80 -1.94 3.22
N ASP A 19 -15.25 -2.96 2.56
CA ASP A 19 -14.73 -4.16 3.21
C ASP A 19 -13.28 -4.00 3.64
N ASN A 20 -12.49 -3.24 2.89
CA ASN A 20 -11.08 -3.01 3.18
C ASN A 20 -10.77 -1.51 3.07
N PRO A 21 -10.91 -0.74 4.17
CA PRO A 21 -10.74 0.71 4.14
C PRO A 21 -9.29 1.18 3.96
N PHE A 22 -8.32 0.25 4.00
CA PHE A 22 -6.90 0.56 3.84
C PHE A 22 -6.35 0.18 2.46
N ASP A 23 -7.22 -0.07 1.49
CA ASP A 23 -6.82 -0.46 0.14
C ASP A 23 -6.34 0.75 -0.66
N LEU A 24 -5.03 0.97 -0.67
CA LEU A 24 -4.38 2.10 -1.36
C LEU A 24 -4.66 2.09 -2.87
N ARG A 25 -4.72 0.91 -3.48
CA ARG A 25 -4.94 0.81 -4.93
C ARG A 25 -6.33 1.30 -5.31
N ARG A 26 -7.34 0.97 -4.50
CA ARG A 26 -8.72 1.43 -4.76
C ARG A 26 -8.88 2.91 -4.47
N MET A 27 -8.15 3.43 -3.48
CA MET A 27 -8.10 4.88 -3.28
C MET A 27 -7.52 5.58 -4.52
N ALA A 28 -6.46 5.02 -5.11
CA ALA A 28 -5.87 5.58 -6.33
C ALA A 28 -6.84 5.51 -7.52
N VAL A 29 -7.63 4.45 -7.63
CA VAL A 29 -8.69 4.35 -8.64
C VAL A 29 -9.71 5.48 -8.46
N LEU A 30 -10.09 5.79 -7.22
CA LEU A 30 -11.02 6.89 -6.95
C LEU A 30 -10.44 8.25 -7.33
N VAL A 31 -9.16 8.47 -7.09
CA VAL A 31 -8.48 9.69 -7.56
C VAL A 31 -8.54 9.78 -9.08
N TYR A 32 -8.17 8.72 -9.77
CA TYR A 32 -8.14 8.67 -11.23
C TYR A 32 -9.52 8.91 -11.84
N ALA A 33 -10.50 8.12 -11.43
CA ALA A 33 -11.83 8.17 -12.01
C ALA A 33 -12.56 9.51 -11.71
N ASN A 34 -12.44 10.00 -10.48
CA ASN A 34 -13.05 11.28 -10.11
C ASN A 34 -12.38 12.45 -10.81
N ASN A 35 -11.08 12.36 -11.08
CA ASN A 35 -10.37 13.38 -11.86
C ASN A 35 -10.95 13.46 -13.28
N LEU A 36 -11.20 12.32 -13.93
CA LEU A 36 -11.80 12.29 -15.25
C LEU A 36 -13.26 12.75 -15.26
N LEU A 37 -13.96 12.62 -14.12
CA LEU A 37 -15.34 13.07 -13.95
C LEU A 37 -15.44 14.53 -13.46
N ASP A 38 -14.32 15.22 -13.32
CA ASP A 38 -14.24 16.60 -12.80
C ASP A 38 -14.82 16.76 -11.39
N ASN A 39 -14.78 15.71 -10.58
CA ASN A 39 -15.18 15.74 -9.18
C ASN A 39 -14.00 16.11 -8.28
N GLU A 40 -13.63 17.38 -8.29
CA GLU A 40 -12.42 17.85 -7.62
C GLU A 40 -12.41 17.59 -6.11
N SER A 41 -13.54 17.75 -5.44
CA SER A 41 -13.63 17.51 -3.99
C SER A 41 -13.33 16.06 -3.64
N GLU A 42 -13.79 15.11 -4.45
CA GLU A 42 -13.50 13.68 -4.25
C GLU A 42 -12.04 13.38 -4.53
N VAL A 43 -11.44 13.99 -5.56
CA VAL A 43 -10.01 13.84 -5.85
C VAL A 43 -9.18 14.26 -4.64
N LEU A 44 -9.44 15.44 -4.09
CA LEU A 44 -8.71 15.96 -2.94
C LEU A 44 -8.90 15.10 -1.70
N PHE A 45 -10.11 14.62 -1.46
CA PHE A 45 -10.41 13.75 -0.32
C PHE A 45 -9.58 12.47 -0.36
N TRP A 46 -9.58 11.78 -1.51
CA TRP A 46 -8.88 10.50 -1.62
C TRP A 46 -7.36 10.66 -1.70
N GLN A 47 -6.86 11.74 -2.30
CA GLN A 47 -5.44 12.07 -2.24
C GLN A 47 -4.97 12.27 -0.80
N ALA A 48 -5.78 12.95 0.01
CA ALA A 48 -5.45 13.16 1.42
C ALA A 48 -5.42 11.83 2.20
N ARG A 49 -6.37 10.95 1.94
CA ARG A 49 -6.40 9.64 2.60
C ARG A 49 -5.20 8.76 2.23
N ILE A 50 -4.82 8.75 0.97
CA ILE A 50 -3.60 8.05 0.52
C ILE A 50 -2.39 8.62 1.26
N HIS A 51 -2.27 9.93 1.29
CA HIS A 51 -1.16 10.62 1.95
C HIS A 51 -1.06 10.26 3.43
N HIS A 52 -2.19 10.29 4.13
CA HIS A 52 -2.23 9.96 5.56
C HIS A 52 -1.81 8.52 5.82
N LEU A 53 -2.26 7.57 5.00
CA LEU A 53 -1.90 6.17 5.19
C LEU A 53 -0.42 5.92 4.91
N VAL A 54 0.09 6.50 3.82
CA VAL A 54 1.51 6.39 3.47
C VAL A 54 2.38 7.02 4.56
N ASP A 55 2.01 8.21 5.04
CA ASP A 55 2.73 8.88 6.11
C ASP A 55 2.71 8.07 7.41
N ALA A 56 1.60 7.42 7.71
CA ALA A 56 1.49 6.56 8.89
C ALA A 56 2.50 5.39 8.81
N ILE A 57 2.65 4.78 7.65
CA ILE A 57 3.63 3.71 7.45
C ILE A 57 5.07 4.26 7.57
N ILE A 58 5.36 5.35 6.88
CA ILE A 58 6.69 5.96 6.87
C ILE A 58 7.11 6.40 8.27
N SER A 59 6.17 6.86 9.08
CA SER A 59 6.47 7.33 10.43
C SER A 59 6.94 6.22 11.38
N THR A 60 6.74 4.95 11.02
CA THR A 60 7.11 3.82 11.89
C THR A 60 8.60 3.47 11.84
N GLY A 61 9.35 4.02 10.90
CA GLY A 61 10.78 3.75 10.78
C GLY A 61 11.35 4.30 9.48
N ASP A 62 12.56 3.89 9.15
CA ASP A 62 13.20 4.22 7.87
C ASP A 62 13.33 3.01 6.94
N GLY A 63 12.93 1.83 7.42
CA GLY A 63 12.99 0.60 6.64
C GLY A 63 14.39 0.03 6.45
N CYS A 64 15.41 0.63 7.04
CA CYS A 64 16.80 0.25 6.73
C CYS A 64 17.31 -0.96 7.53
N THR A 65 16.72 -1.24 8.68
CA THR A 65 17.08 -2.37 9.55
C THR A 65 15.82 -3.04 10.08
N PRO A 66 15.92 -4.28 10.61
CA PRO A 66 14.75 -4.89 11.26
C PRO A 66 14.20 -4.07 12.41
N GLU A 67 15.08 -3.41 13.18
CA GLU A 67 14.65 -2.59 14.33
C GLU A 67 13.93 -1.31 13.90
N THR A 68 14.20 -0.83 12.70
CA THR A 68 13.59 0.38 12.13
C THR A 68 12.72 0.06 10.93
N ALA A 69 12.28 -1.19 10.80
CA ALA A 69 11.43 -1.65 9.71
C ALA A 69 10.14 -0.84 9.64
N TRP A 70 9.61 -0.67 8.43
CA TRP A 70 8.29 -0.09 8.24
C TRP A 70 7.21 -1.10 8.64
N TYR A 71 6.25 -0.63 9.43
CA TYR A 71 5.16 -1.46 9.93
C TYR A 71 3.99 -1.42 8.96
N ILE A 72 3.59 -2.58 8.44
CA ILE A 72 2.45 -2.69 7.52
C ILE A 72 1.41 -3.67 8.04
N ILE A 73 0.17 -3.46 7.66
CA ILE A 73 -0.96 -4.29 8.10
C ILE A 73 -1.56 -5.12 6.97
N GLU A 74 -1.12 -4.91 5.73
CA GLU A 74 -1.51 -5.71 4.58
C GLU A 74 -0.28 -5.96 3.70
N PRO A 75 -0.16 -7.17 3.11
CA PRO A 75 1.03 -7.51 2.31
C PRO A 75 1.27 -6.55 1.14
N VAL A 76 0.19 -6.12 0.49
CA VAL A 76 0.28 -5.24 -0.68
C VAL A 76 0.80 -3.84 -0.34
N HIS A 77 0.68 -3.40 0.91
CA HIS A 77 1.16 -2.09 1.35
C HIS A 77 2.65 -1.90 1.12
N ALA A 78 3.46 -2.97 1.25
CA ALA A 78 4.89 -2.88 0.98
C ALA A 78 5.16 -2.42 -0.45
N TYR A 79 4.51 -3.04 -1.42
CA TYR A 79 4.70 -2.72 -2.83
C TYR A 79 4.11 -1.36 -3.20
N ASP A 80 2.97 -1.01 -2.62
CA ASP A 80 2.32 0.28 -2.86
C ASP A 80 3.18 1.43 -2.31
N LEU A 81 3.79 1.23 -1.13
CA LEU A 81 4.71 2.21 -0.56
C LEU A 81 5.95 2.36 -1.46
N LEU A 82 6.55 1.25 -1.90
CA LEU A 82 7.74 1.28 -2.76
C LEU A 82 7.44 1.97 -4.09
N ASN A 83 6.27 1.73 -4.68
CA ASN A 83 5.83 2.45 -5.87
C ASN A 83 5.76 3.96 -5.62
N THR A 84 5.23 4.37 -4.48
CA THR A 84 5.15 5.78 -4.09
C THR A 84 6.53 6.41 -3.97
N LEU A 85 7.51 5.64 -3.48
CA LEU A 85 8.89 6.10 -3.36
C LEU A 85 9.66 6.08 -4.69
N GLY A 86 9.05 5.59 -5.76
CA GLY A 86 9.66 5.59 -7.10
C GLY A 86 10.71 4.52 -7.31
N VAL A 87 10.66 3.43 -6.56
CA VAL A 87 11.59 2.31 -6.72
C VAL A 87 10.89 1.07 -7.25
N ILE A 88 11.66 0.15 -7.81
CA ILE A 88 11.15 -1.08 -8.42
C ILE A 88 11.58 -2.26 -7.54
N ALA A 89 10.60 -3.01 -7.05
CA ALA A 89 10.86 -4.22 -6.27
C ALA A 89 11.40 -5.32 -7.18
N GLU A 90 12.49 -5.98 -6.76
CA GLU A 90 13.10 -7.06 -7.52
C GLU A 90 12.92 -8.42 -6.85
N SER A 91 13.24 -8.51 -5.57
CA SER A 91 13.21 -9.77 -4.85
C SER A 91 12.66 -9.58 -3.45
N TYR A 92 12.21 -10.69 -2.88
CA TYR A 92 11.55 -10.73 -1.59
C TYR A 92 12.10 -11.92 -0.80
N ASP A 93 12.47 -11.69 0.45
CA ASP A 93 12.88 -12.72 1.38
C ASP A 93 12.22 -12.54 2.73
N PHE A 94 11.69 -13.61 3.27
CA PHE A 94 11.18 -13.58 4.64
C PHE A 94 12.33 -13.77 5.62
N CYS A 95 12.44 -12.86 6.59
CA CYS A 95 13.45 -12.90 7.64
C CYS A 95 12.77 -13.16 8.99
N PRO A 96 12.87 -14.37 9.56
CA PRO A 96 12.24 -14.63 10.84
C PRO A 96 12.69 -13.66 11.93
N PRO A 97 11.84 -13.35 12.91
CA PRO A 97 10.52 -13.95 13.13
C PRO A 97 9.37 -13.28 12.37
N CYS A 98 9.52 -12.03 11.91
CA CYS A 98 8.37 -11.28 11.40
C CYS A 98 8.75 -10.17 10.42
N TYR A 99 9.80 -10.34 9.63
CA TYR A 99 10.25 -9.29 8.71
C TYR A 99 10.26 -9.78 7.28
N ASP A 100 9.78 -8.93 6.37
CA ASP A 100 10.01 -9.10 4.95
C ASP A 100 11.13 -8.15 4.53
N TYR A 101 12.09 -8.67 3.77
CA TYR A 101 13.14 -7.86 3.15
C TYR A 101 12.89 -7.81 1.65
N ILE A 102 12.73 -6.59 1.12
CA ILE A 102 12.49 -6.41 -0.31
C ILE A 102 13.66 -5.63 -0.90
N GLN A 103 14.36 -6.26 -1.84
CA GLN A 103 15.40 -5.61 -2.60
C GLN A 103 14.78 -4.82 -3.74
N VAL A 104 15.25 -3.58 -3.92
CA VAL A 104 14.70 -2.65 -4.90
C VAL A 104 15.81 -2.00 -5.71
N TYR A 105 15.44 -1.48 -6.87
CA TYR A 105 16.29 -0.60 -7.68
C TYR A 105 15.63 0.76 -7.82
N ASP A 106 16.46 1.82 -7.78
CA ASP A 106 15.98 3.14 -8.14
C ASP A 106 16.02 3.33 -9.67
N LEU A 107 15.60 4.50 -10.13
CA LEU A 107 15.49 4.79 -11.58
C LEU A 107 16.85 4.83 -12.29
N ILE A 108 17.96 4.95 -11.56
CA ILE A 108 19.31 4.95 -12.13
C ILE A 108 20.05 3.63 -11.91
N GLY A 109 19.35 2.61 -11.38
CA GLY A 109 19.86 1.27 -11.25
C GLY A 109 20.61 0.96 -9.96
N ASN A 110 20.58 1.85 -8.96
CA ASN A 110 21.19 1.57 -7.66
C ASN A 110 20.32 0.60 -6.88
N ALA A 111 20.94 -0.47 -6.36
CA ALA A 111 20.26 -1.46 -5.54
C ALA A 111 20.27 -1.06 -4.07
N ARG A 112 19.15 -1.29 -3.38
CA ARG A 112 19.06 -1.19 -1.92
C ARG A 112 17.94 -2.07 -1.44
N GLY A 113 17.80 -2.25 -0.13
CA GLY A 113 16.75 -3.07 0.42
C GLY A 113 16.05 -2.40 1.58
N PHE A 114 14.80 -2.80 1.78
CA PHE A 114 13.99 -2.29 2.88
C PHE A 114 13.35 -3.43 3.66
N TYR A 115 13.27 -3.25 4.96
CA TYR A 115 12.61 -4.19 5.88
C TYR A 115 11.21 -3.72 6.21
N PHE A 116 10.27 -4.66 6.20
CA PHE A 116 8.89 -4.44 6.61
C PHE A 116 8.57 -5.36 7.78
N ASN A 117 7.99 -4.80 8.83
CA ASN A 117 7.50 -5.58 9.95
C ASN A 117 6.10 -6.08 9.61
N VAL A 118 5.97 -7.40 9.47
CA VAL A 118 4.72 -8.06 9.07
C VAL A 118 4.10 -8.85 10.22
N SER A 119 4.45 -8.52 11.46
CA SER A 119 3.95 -9.22 12.64
C SER A 119 2.42 -9.22 12.71
N ARG A 120 1.78 -8.09 12.40
CA ARG A 120 0.32 -7.99 12.41
C ARG A 120 -0.31 -8.91 11.37
N ILE A 121 0.28 -9.00 10.19
CA ILE A 121 -0.20 -9.87 9.11
C ILE A 121 -0.11 -11.33 9.54
N LEU A 122 1.00 -11.72 10.16
CA LEU A 122 1.20 -13.08 10.64
C LEU A 122 0.22 -13.43 11.77
N GLU A 123 -0.03 -12.50 12.67
CA GLU A 123 -1.03 -12.68 13.74
C GLU A 123 -2.43 -12.90 13.17
N GLU A 124 -2.82 -12.11 12.16
CA GLU A 124 -4.11 -12.26 11.49
C GLU A 124 -4.23 -13.62 10.80
N TYR A 125 -3.17 -14.04 10.12
CA TYR A 125 -3.13 -15.36 9.47
C TYR A 125 -3.28 -16.46 10.50
N GLN A 126 -2.53 -16.41 11.61
CA GLN A 126 -2.58 -17.37 12.70
C GLN A 126 -4.01 -17.50 13.24
N ARG A 127 -4.63 -16.37 13.52
CA ARG A 127 -5.98 -16.34 14.07
C ARG A 127 -7.01 -16.94 13.11
N LYS A 128 -6.92 -16.62 11.81
CA LYS A 128 -7.90 -17.05 10.81
C LYS A 128 -7.76 -18.50 10.37
N PHE A 129 -6.54 -18.99 10.24
CA PHE A 129 -6.28 -20.24 9.54
C PHE A 129 -5.66 -21.33 10.41
N VAL A 130 -5.19 -21.01 11.60
CA VAL A 130 -4.54 -21.97 12.49
C VAL A 130 -5.31 -22.17 13.79
N ASP A 131 -5.74 -21.07 14.43
CA ASP A 131 -6.39 -21.12 15.75
C ASP A 131 -7.89 -21.40 15.68
N GLU A 132 -8.50 -21.30 14.51
CA GLU A 132 -9.91 -21.61 14.29
C GLU A 132 -10.15 -23.07 13.94
#